data_830df58b5b4ce5e3afcffac8ea22ca18
#
_entry.id   830df58b5b4ce5e3afcffac8ea22ca18
#
_cell.length_a   1.000
_cell.length_b   1.000
_cell.length_c   1.000
_cell.angle_alpha   90.00
_cell.angle_beta   90.00
_cell.angle_gamma   90.00
#
_symmetry.space_group_name_H-M   'P 1'
#
loop_
_entity.id
_entity.type
_entity.pdbx_description
1 polymer ?
#
loop_
_entity_poly.entity_id
_entity_poly.type
_entity_poly.pdbx_seq_one_letter_code
_entity_poly.pdbx_strand_id
1 'polypeptide(L)'
;MKKLITISIILLHGCSCLGQGYNHNYLLGYQTGLDSFTTALRAKAEIDSFNFNVFSQVRKMRFTTAQANISDSAGNLLFYTNGCWIANAAGDTMLNGENLYSGQPSSYCTFGLPFANAGVALPFPDSSNKFALFYELDDVNVYPRNLYYSIIDMTLDSGRGAVTLKNQIAFSDSLTFGVTACKHANGRDWWIAVLKDSSDIIYTLLLTPSGIANVHQQHLGVPMHTSFASRQAFSPDGTKFAYTKTIATGVMPEPYIRDLRILDFDRCSGQFSIDTPPVVFNLNDSFFGVGLAFSANSRYLYTSKPWEISQFDLQATNIAASRQSVAWYDFNTTYGITNFAYLYLAANGKIYVSSTSSTTAINLIDQPDSAGMACNVLQHSVQTPCYIYASHVNHPNYYLGCDTTQTTCPCLITGINNVKQ
;
A
#
# COMPACT_ATOMS: atom_id res chain seq x y z
N MET A 1 65.53 21.75 9.70
CA MET A 1 64.11 21.96 9.42
C MET A 1 63.41 20.62 9.31
N LYS A 2 62.75 20.15 10.38
CA LYS A 2 61.97 18.89 10.39
C LYS A 2 60.55 19.22 9.94
N LYS A 3 60.08 18.65 8.81
CA LYS A 3 58.68 18.77 8.34
C LYS A 3 57.83 17.78 9.15
N LEU A 4 56.91 18.31 9.96
CA LEU A 4 55.85 17.53 10.54
C LEU A 4 54.82 17.18 9.45
N ILE A 5 54.60 15.90 9.21
CA ILE A 5 53.51 15.41 8.36
C ILE A 5 52.33 15.15 9.33
N THR A 6 51.27 15.98 9.21
CA THR A 6 50.03 15.78 9.95
C THR A 6 49.18 14.80 9.11
N ILE A 7 49.02 13.60 9.62
CA ILE A 7 48.10 12.59 9.04
C ILE A 7 46.72 12.89 9.64
N SER A 8 45.81 13.44 8.83
CA SER A 8 44.41 13.55 9.18
C SER A 8 43.73 12.19 8.98
N ILE A 9 43.42 11.51 10.07
CA ILE A 9 42.58 10.31 10.05
C ILE A 9 41.14 10.79 9.87
N ILE A 10 40.61 10.61 8.65
CA ILE A 10 39.19 10.76 8.39
C ILE A 10 38.50 9.51 8.97
N LEU A 11 37.90 9.66 10.15
CA LEU A 11 36.95 8.67 10.66
C LEU A 11 35.72 8.69 9.75
N LEU A 12 35.64 7.75 8.82
CA LEU A 12 34.39 7.39 8.19
C LEU A 12 33.46 6.84 9.28
N HIS A 13 32.60 7.69 9.83
CA HIS A 13 31.43 7.22 10.52
C HIS A 13 30.55 6.52 9.47
N GLY A 14 30.62 5.20 9.44
CA GLY A 14 29.64 4.40 8.75
C GLY A 14 28.28 4.77 9.33
N CYS A 15 27.52 5.57 8.59
CA CYS A 15 26.09 5.73 8.83
C CYS A 15 25.49 4.33 8.62
N SER A 16 25.29 3.57 9.70
CA SER A 16 24.42 2.41 9.68
C SER A 16 23.03 2.98 9.36
N CYS A 17 22.66 3.01 8.09
CA CYS A 17 21.27 3.02 7.69
C CYS A 17 20.63 1.83 8.39
N LEU A 18 19.99 2.08 9.52
CA LEU A 18 19.10 1.10 10.13
C LEU A 18 18.03 0.86 9.06
N GLY A 19 18.11 -0.33 8.45
CA GLY A 19 17.30 -0.69 7.31
C GLY A 19 15.83 -0.44 7.60
N GLN A 20 15.15 0.07 6.60
CA GLN A 20 13.70 0.19 6.61
C GLN A 20 13.11 -1.21 6.62
N GLY A 21 12.92 -1.81 7.80
CA GLY A 21 12.58 -3.22 7.94
C GLY A 21 11.11 -3.54 7.69
N TYR A 22 10.18 -2.69 8.14
CA TYR A 22 8.75 -3.01 8.17
C TYR A 22 8.14 -3.37 6.80
N ASN A 23 8.61 -2.78 5.71
CA ASN A 23 8.19 -3.03 4.33
C ASN A 23 9.23 -3.81 3.50
N HIS A 24 10.11 -4.55 4.19
CA HIS A 24 11.20 -5.31 3.55
C HIS A 24 10.70 -6.48 2.70
N ASN A 25 9.58 -7.09 3.04
CA ASN A 25 9.09 -8.28 2.36
C ASN A 25 7.86 -7.98 1.50
N TYR A 26 7.88 -8.47 0.27
CA TYR A 26 6.74 -8.51 -0.63
C TYR A 26 6.47 -9.94 -1.05
N LEU A 27 5.35 -10.49 -0.63
CA LEU A 27 4.98 -11.87 -0.90
C LEU A 27 4.18 -11.95 -2.19
N LEU A 28 4.53 -12.87 -3.06
CA LEU A 28 4.00 -12.96 -4.41
C LEU A 28 3.56 -14.39 -4.74
N GLY A 29 2.68 -14.48 -5.70
CA GLY A 29 2.44 -15.71 -6.42
C GLY A 29 1.25 -16.52 -5.97
N TYR A 30 0.74 -17.22 -6.96
CA TYR A 30 -0.29 -18.21 -6.84
C TYR A 30 -0.04 -19.34 -7.86
N GLN A 31 -0.75 -20.44 -7.73
CA GLN A 31 -0.76 -21.53 -8.70
C GLN A 31 -2.21 -21.90 -9.00
N THR A 32 -2.55 -22.04 -10.26
CA THR A 32 -3.88 -22.44 -10.69
C THR A 32 -4.21 -23.85 -10.21
N GLY A 33 -5.47 -24.09 -9.89
CA GLY A 33 -5.96 -25.41 -9.47
C GLY A 33 -5.70 -25.82 -8.02
N LEU A 34 -4.98 -24.97 -7.23
CA LEU A 34 -4.73 -25.21 -5.81
C LEU A 34 -5.40 -24.11 -4.97
N ASP A 35 -5.88 -24.44 -3.79
CA ASP A 35 -6.42 -23.48 -2.83
C ASP A 35 -5.33 -22.80 -1.98
N SER A 36 -5.70 -21.82 -1.16
CA SER A 36 -4.77 -21.08 -0.33
C SER A 36 -4.23 -21.86 0.88
N PHE A 37 -4.67 -23.10 1.07
CA PHE A 37 -4.16 -23.99 2.11
C PHE A 37 -3.22 -25.06 1.54
N THR A 38 -3.13 -25.20 0.22
CA THR A 38 -2.23 -26.13 -0.43
C THR A 38 -0.83 -25.56 -0.52
N THR A 39 0.13 -26.30 0.04
CA THR A 39 1.55 -25.94 -0.04
C THR A 39 2.06 -26.05 -1.47
N ALA A 40 2.61 -24.97 -2.00
CA ALA A 40 3.14 -24.95 -3.37
C ALA A 40 4.26 -23.90 -3.52
N LEU A 41 4.95 -23.95 -4.67
CA LEU A 41 5.95 -22.97 -5.04
C LEU A 41 5.29 -21.59 -5.20
N ARG A 42 5.85 -20.60 -4.54
CA ARG A 42 5.49 -19.18 -4.56
C ARG A 42 6.75 -18.34 -4.73
N ALA A 43 6.60 -17.03 -4.61
CA ALA A 43 7.71 -16.10 -4.58
C ALA A 43 7.63 -15.18 -3.38
N LYS A 44 8.80 -14.72 -2.95
CA LYS A 44 9.00 -13.63 -1.99
C LYS A 44 10.02 -12.68 -2.59
N ALA A 45 9.76 -11.39 -2.57
CA ALA A 45 10.79 -10.39 -2.81
C ALA A 45 11.25 -9.80 -1.48
N GLU A 46 12.56 -9.67 -1.32
CA GLU A 46 13.19 -8.90 -0.25
C GLU A 46 13.66 -7.57 -0.84
N ILE A 47 13.27 -6.50 -0.16
CA ILE A 47 13.43 -5.13 -0.64
C ILE A 47 14.19 -4.35 0.42
N ASP A 48 15.34 -3.82 0.04
CA ASP A 48 16.08 -2.84 0.84
C ASP A 48 16.18 -1.52 0.06
N SER A 49 16.95 -0.56 0.54
CA SER A 49 17.10 0.76 -0.10
C SER A 49 17.69 0.70 -1.53
N PHE A 50 18.23 -0.42 -1.96
CA PHE A 50 18.92 -0.56 -3.25
C PHE A 50 18.40 -1.69 -4.12
N ASN A 51 17.93 -2.78 -3.49
CA ASN A 51 17.67 -4.04 -4.14
C ASN A 51 16.21 -4.46 -4.05
N PHE A 52 15.80 -5.25 -5.04
CA PHE A 52 14.55 -6.00 -5.05
C PHE A 52 14.88 -7.41 -5.54
N ASN A 53 15.15 -8.31 -4.59
CA ASN A 53 15.57 -9.66 -4.88
C ASN A 53 14.39 -10.63 -4.77
N VAL A 54 14.10 -11.35 -5.84
CA VAL A 54 13.00 -12.33 -5.88
C VAL A 54 13.54 -13.74 -5.63
N PHE A 55 12.94 -14.43 -4.68
CA PHE A 55 13.27 -15.78 -4.29
C PHE A 55 12.08 -16.72 -4.43
N SER A 56 12.37 -17.98 -4.75
CA SER A 56 11.41 -19.05 -4.63
C SER A 56 11.09 -19.31 -3.14
N GLN A 57 9.82 -19.46 -2.82
CA GLN A 57 9.37 -19.78 -1.47
C GLN A 57 8.25 -20.82 -1.53
N VAL A 58 8.36 -21.86 -0.72
CA VAL A 58 7.29 -22.84 -0.55
C VAL A 58 6.40 -22.39 0.61
N ARG A 59 5.13 -22.16 0.33
CA ARG A 59 4.13 -21.77 1.36
C ARG A 59 2.70 -22.14 0.95
N LYS A 60 1.80 -22.16 1.92
CA LYS A 60 0.37 -22.45 1.72
C LYS A 60 -0.34 -21.25 1.08
N MET A 61 -0.29 -20.09 1.75
CA MET A 61 -1.06 -18.91 1.36
C MET A 61 -0.68 -18.41 -0.03
N ARG A 62 -1.69 -18.12 -0.83
CA ARG A 62 -1.57 -17.55 -2.17
C ARG A 62 -2.09 -16.12 -2.18
N PHE A 63 -1.54 -15.33 -3.07
CA PHE A 63 -1.91 -13.93 -3.27
C PHE A 63 -2.31 -13.72 -4.71
N THR A 64 -3.62 -13.51 -4.93
CA THR A 64 -4.14 -13.09 -6.22
C THR A 64 -4.39 -11.58 -6.25
N THR A 65 -4.98 -11.04 -5.18
CA THR A 65 -5.33 -9.62 -5.09
C THR A 65 -5.07 -9.08 -3.68
N ALA A 66 -5.86 -9.50 -2.68
CA ALA A 66 -5.70 -9.02 -1.30
C ALA A 66 -4.38 -9.48 -0.69
N GLN A 67 -3.69 -8.55 -0.07
CA GLN A 67 -2.45 -8.80 0.65
C GLN A 67 -2.21 -7.76 1.72
N ALA A 68 -1.84 -8.21 2.91
CA ALA A 68 -1.14 -7.41 3.90
C ALA A 68 -0.03 -8.24 4.53
N ASN A 69 1.11 -7.64 4.76
CA ASN A 69 2.20 -8.25 5.51
C ASN A 69 2.98 -7.17 6.24
N ILE A 70 3.76 -7.56 7.21
CA ILE A 70 4.68 -6.67 7.91
C ILE A 70 5.91 -7.45 8.37
N SER A 71 7.03 -6.76 8.41
CA SER A 71 8.29 -7.24 8.97
C SER A 71 8.59 -6.53 10.29
N ASP A 72 9.64 -6.92 10.99
CA ASP A 72 10.20 -6.15 12.09
C ASP A 72 11.12 -5.01 11.59
N SER A 73 11.67 -4.22 12.48
CA SER A 73 12.59 -3.13 12.14
C SER A 73 13.90 -3.61 11.50
N ALA A 74 14.24 -4.88 11.63
CA ALA A 74 15.41 -5.50 11.01
C ALA A 74 15.10 -6.14 9.63
N GLY A 75 13.81 -6.13 9.19
CA GLY A 75 13.38 -6.69 7.93
C GLY A 75 12.95 -8.17 7.99
N ASN A 76 12.94 -8.80 9.17
CA ASN A 76 12.44 -10.16 9.29
C ASN A 76 10.92 -10.17 9.16
N LEU A 77 10.39 -11.01 8.28
CA LEU A 77 8.95 -11.18 8.12
C LEU A 77 8.32 -11.63 9.44
N LEU A 78 7.26 -10.97 9.88
CA LEU A 78 6.53 -11.32 11.10
C LEU A 78 5.26 -12.12 10.79
N PHE A 79 4.39 -11.55 10.00
CA PHE A 79 3.13 -12.20 9.60
C PHE A 79 2.61 -11.64 8.28
N TYR A 80 1.63 -12.36 7.73
CA TYR A 80 0.98 -11.97 6.49
C TYR A 80 -0.43 -12.57 6.39
N THR A 81 -1.26 -11.96 5.54
CA THR A 81 -2.64 -12.41 5.27
C THR A 81 -3.05 -12.12 3.84
N ASN A 82 -3.94 -12.94 3.31
CA ASN A 82 -4.70 -12.68 2.08
C ASN A 82 -6.17 -12.31 2.36
N GLY A 83 -6.45 -11.90 3.62
CA GLY A 83 -7.78 -11.53 4.10
C GLY A 83 -8.59 -12.67 4.69
N CYS A 84 -8.18 -13.94 4.53
CA CYS A 84 -8.92 -15.09 5.02
C CYS A 84 -8.41 -15.64 6.35
N TRP A 85 -7.10 -15.61 6.55
CA TRP A 85 -6.43 -16.05 7.76
C TRP A 85 -5.07 -15.36 7.88
N ILE A 86 -4.49 -15.35 9.07
CA ILE A 86 -3.16 -14.80 9.33
C ILE A 86 -2.16 -15.95 9.44
N ALA A 87 -1.09 -15.87 8.66
CA ALA A 87 0.05 -16.76 8.75
C ALA A 87 1.20 -16.08 9.52
N ASN A 88 1.93 -16.85 10.32
CA ASN A 88 3.20 -16.44 10.91
C ASN A 88 4.34 -16.48 9.85
N ALA A 89 5.52 -16.06 10.22
CA ALA A 89 6.68 -16.05 9.33
C ALA A 89 7.05 -17.44 8.75
N ALA A 90 6.77 -18.53 9.48
CA ALA A 90 7.02 -19.90 9.03
C ALA A 90 5.99 -20.41 8.01
N GLY A 91 4.88 -19.70 7.84
CA GLY A 91 3.80 -20.06 6.94
C GLY A 91 2.70 -20.91 7.58
N ASP A 92 2.78 -21.11 8.88
CA ASP A 92 1.73 -21.78 9.65
C ASP A 92 0.63 -20.78 10.04
N THR A 93 -0.58 -21.28 10.27
CA THR A 93 -1.65 -20.45 10.84
C THR A 93 -1.20 -19.92 12.20
N MET A 94 -1.22 -18.59 12.36
CA MET A 94 -0.90 -17.95 13.63
C MET A 94 -1.93 -18.35 14.69
N LEU A 95 -1.52 -18.45 15.95
CA LEU A 95 -2.44 -18.73 17.05
C LEU A 95 -3.60 -17.73 17.05
N ASN A 96 -4.84 -18.24 16.99
CA ASN A 96 -6.08 -17.48 16.81
C ASN A 96 -6.16 -16.67 15.50
N GLY A 97 -5.32 -16.98 14.50
CA GLY A 97 -5.26 -16.27 13.22
C GLY A 97 -6.16 -16.84 12.12
N GLU A 98 -6.85 -17.96 12.38
CA GLU A 98 -7.84 -18.57 11.48
C GLU A 98 -9.12 -17.74 11.40
N ASN A 99 -9.88 -17.92 10.30
CA ASN A 99 -11.23 -17.37 10.14
C ASN A 99 -11.31 -15.84 10.35
N LEU A 100 -10.46 -15.07 9.69
CA LEU A 100 -10.67 -13.63 9.59
C LEU A 100 -11.96 -13.35 8.82
N TYR A 101 -12.18 -14.07 7.74
CA TYR A 101 -13.38 -14.02 6.93
C TYR A 101 -14.30 -15.16 7.32
N SER A 102 -15.45 -14.82 7.92
CA SER A 102 -16.49 -15.76 8.34
C SER A 102 -17.72 -15.78 7.42
N GLY A 103 -17.73 -14.92 6.38
CA GLY A 103 -18.82 -14.82 5.41
C GLY A 103 -18.82 -15.92 4.35
N GLN A 104 -19.86 -15.98 3.56
CA GLN A 104 -19.97 -16.88 2.41
C GLN A 104 -19.31 -16.27 1.18
N PRO A 105 -18.71 -17.06 0.30
CA PRO A 105 -18.40 -18.48 0.42
C PRO A 105 -16.91 -18.73 0.64
N SER A 106 -16.57 -19.88 1.16
CA SER A 106 -15.20 -20.41 1.25
C SER A 106 -14.43 -20.37 -0.08
N SER A 107 -15.11 -20.18 -1.22
CA SER A 107 -14.49 -20.04 -2.54
C SER A 107 -13.55 -18.83 -2.66
N TYR A 108 -13.82 -17.70 -1.98
CA TYR A 108 -12.89 -16.58 -1.96
C TYR A 108 -11.59 -16.93 -1.25
N CYS A 109 -11.67 -17.68 -0.17
CA CYS A 109 -10.47 -18.09 0.56
C CYS A 109 -9.60 -19.11 -0.21
N THR A 110 -10.15 -19.76 -1.22
CA THR A 110 -9.36 -20.55 -2.17
C THR A 110 -8.30 -19.72 -2.89
N PHE A 111 -8.57 -18.46 -3.18
CA PHE A 111 -7.70 -17.56 -3.95
C PHE A 111 -7.17 -16.37 -3.14
N GLY A 112 -7.65 -16.14 -1.94
CA GLY A 112 -7.56 -14.90 -1.20
C GLY A 112 -8.70 -13.95 -1.58
N LEU A 113 -9.00 -12.96 -0.74
CA LEU A 113 -10.05 -11.99 -1.05
C LEU A 113 -9.74 -11.25 -2.36
N PRO A 114 -10.75 -10.98 -3.20
CA PRO A 114 -10.55 -10.40 -4.53
C PRO A 114 -10.34 -8.87 -4.50
N PHE A 115 -10.15 -8.27 -3.33
CA PHE A 115 -10.08 -6.82 -3.14
C PHE A 115 -8.66 -6.37 -2.92
N ALA A 116 -8.16 -5.48 -3.76
CA ALA A 116 -6.86 -4.88 -3.53
C ALA A 116 -6.94 -3.78 -2.45
N ASN A 117 -5.83 -3.59 -1.72
CA ASN A 117 -5.74 -2.66 -0.58
C ASN A 117 -6.79 -2.94 0.53
N ALA A 118 -7.35 -4.14 0.59
CA ALA A 118 -8.35 -4.51 1.58
C ALA A 118 -7.77 -4.63 3.01
N GLY A 119 -6.45 -4.50 3.19
CA GLY A 119 -5.83 -4.56 4.51
C GLY A 119 -4.52 -3.78 4.60
N VAL A 120 -4.22 -3.28 5.80
CA VAL A 120 -2.96 -2.62 6.16
C VAL A 120 -2.50 -3.07 7.54
N ALA A 121 -1.23 -3.46 7.66
CA ALA A 121 -0.61 -3.83 8.94
C ALA A 121 0.24 -2.67 9.44
N LEU A 122 0.07 -2.29 10.71
CA LEU A 122 0.73 -1.14 11.32
C LEU A 122 1.42 -1.56 12.62
N PRO A 123 2.64 -1.06 12.92
CA PRO A 123 3.17 -1.14 14.26
C PRO A 123 2.22 -0.44 15.24
N PHE A 124 1.89 -1.11 16.34
CA PHE A 124 1.04 -0.51 17.35
C PHE A 124 1.81 0.59 18.09
N PRO A 125 1.25 1.80 18.25
CA PRO A 125 1.95 2.92 18.90
C PRO A 125 2.48 2.55 20.30
N ASP A 126 3.71 3.00 20.60
CA ASP A 126 4.46 2.71 21.84
C ASP A 126 4.70 1.20 22.12
N SER A 127 4.65 0.35 21.09
CA SER A 127 4.96 -1.07 21.24
C SER A 127 5.90 -1.55 20.14
N SER A 128 6.95 -2.26 20.52
CA SER A 128 7.87 -2.91 19.58
C SER A 128 7.39 -4.28 19.07
N ASN A 129 6.43 -4.90 19.77
CA ASN A 129 6.03 -6.30 19.53
C ASN A 129 4.54 -6.45 19.21
N LYS A 130 3.75 -5.37 19.27
CA LYS A 130 2.34 -5.42 18.90
C LYS A 130 2.10 -4.72 17.57
N PHE A 131 1.12 -5.25 16.86
CA PHE A 131 0.74 -4.76 15.54
C PHE A 131 -0.78 -4.71 15.44
N ALA A 132 -1.29 -3.70 14.74
CA ALA A 132 -2.68 -3.61 14.36
C ALA A 132 -2.82 -3.97 12.87
N LEU A 133 -3.71 -4.88 12.56
CA LEU A 133 -4.12 -5.20 11.20
C LEU A 133 -5.52 -4.63 10.98
N PHE A 134 -5.65 -3.61 10.14
CA PHE A 134 -6.94 -3.10 9.67
C PHE A 134 -7.30 -3.75 8.36
N TYR A 135 -8.56 -4.10 8.17
CA TYR A 135 -9.05 -4.77 6.96
C TYR A 135 -10.54 -4.59 6.75
N GLU A 136 -10.91 -4.69 5.50
CA GLU A 136 -12.28 -4.68 5.04
C GLU A 136 -12.68 -6.09 4.61
N LEU A 137 -13.88 -6.49 4.98
CA LEU A 137 -14.51 -7.72 4.52
C LEU A 137 -15.80 -7.35 3.83
N ASP A 138 -16.10 -8.01 2.72
CA ASP A 138 -17.42 -7.90 2.13
C ASP A 138 -18.45 -8.61 3.01
N ASP A 139 -19.68 -8.13 2.97
CA ASP A 139 -20.80 -8.95 3.35
C ASP A 139 -21.35 -9.64 2.08
N VAL A 140 -22.39 -10.46 2.25
CA VAL A 140 -23.06 -11.20 1.15
C VAL A 140 -23.48 -10.35 -0.07
N ASN A 141 -23.31 -9.04 -0.04
CA ASN A 141 -23.70 -8.08 -1.09
C ASN A 141 -22.52 -7.43 -1.81
N VAL A 142 -21.29 -7.93 -1.62
CA VAL A 142 -20.09 -7.51 -2.39
C VAL A 142 -19.43 -6.20 -1.95
N TYR A 143 -20.01 -5.40 -1.07
CA TYR A 143 -19.42 -4.14 -0.59
C TYR A 143 -19.09 -4.23 0.91
N PRO A 144 -17.92 -3.70 1.36
CA PRO A 144 -17.60 -3.69 2.77
C PRO A 144 -18.56 -2.79 3.54
N ARG A 145 -19.07 -3.33 4.66
CA ARG A 145 -19.94 -2.58 5.58
C ARG A 145 -19.30 -2.27 6.90
N ASN A 146 -18.12 -2.81 7.13
CA ASN A 146 -17.39 -2.59 8.35
C ASN A 146 -15.91 -2.45 8.05
N LEU A 147 -15.26 -1.52 8.73
CA LEU A 147 -13.82 -1.57 8.91
C LEU A 147 -13.53 -2.40 10.15
N TYR A 148 -12.84 -3.51 9.95
CA TYR A 148 -12.39 -4.39 11.02
C TYR A 148 -10.94 -4.10 11.40
N TYR A 149 -10.58 -4.47 12.63
CA TYR A 149 -9.19 -4.57 13.02
C TYR A 149 -8.94 -5.76 13.93
N SER A 150 -7.71 -6.24 13.91
CA SER A 150 -7.18 -7.27 14.81
C SER A 150 -5.87 -6.80 15.41
N ILE A 151 -5.58 -7.21 16.64
CA ILE A 151 -4.31 -6.94 17.33
C ILE A 151 -3.51 -8.22 17.41
N ILE A 152 -2.27 -8.14 16.98
CA ILE A 152 -1.30 -9.23 17.00
C ILE A 152 -0.21 -8.90 18.01
N ASP A 153 0.15 -9.85 18.87
CA ASP A 153 1.25 -9.76 19.83
C ASP A 153 2.31 -10.81 19.50
N MET A 154 3.47 -10.35 19.06
CA MET A 154 4.57 -11.20 18.62
C MET A 154 5.38 -11.82 19.77
N THR A 155 5.11 -11.45 21.03
CA THR A 155 5.76 -12.06 22.20
C THR A 155 5.16 -13.43 22.56
N LEU A 156 3.98 -13.73 22.03
CA LEU A 156 3.23 -14.95 22.32
C LEU A 156 3.65 -16.10 21.41
N ASP A 157 3.20 -17.30 21.74
CA ASP A 157 3.47 -18.54 20.99
C ASP A 157 4.96 -18.73 20.66
N SER A 158 5.82 -18.54 21.67
CA SER A 158 7.28 -18.65 21.53
C SER A 158 7.89 -17.76 20.44
N GLY A 159 7.34 -16.56 20.28
CA GLY A 159 7.80 -15.57 19.28
C GLY A 159 7.17 -15.75 17.89
N ARG A 160 6.26 -16.71 17.68
CA ARG A 160 5.55 -16.90 16.42
C ARG A 160 4.35 -15.95 16.27
N GLY A 161 3.92 -15.34 17.40
CA GLY A 161 2.81 -14.39 17.46
C GLY A 161 1.45 -15.03 17.67
N ALA A 162 0.54 -14.25 18.23
CA ALA A 162 -0.85 -14.62 18.41
C ALA A 162 -1.77 -13.44 18.17
N VAL A 163 -2.97 -13.71 17.66
CA VAL A 163 -4.04 -12.71 17.55
C VAL A 163 -4.73 -12.60 18.90
N THR A 164 -4.51 -11.50 19.59
CA THR A 164 -5.05 -11.26 20.94
C THR A 164 -6.43 -10.61 20.91
N LEU A 165 -6.72 -9.85 19.85
CA LEU A 165 -8.02 -9.26 19.58
C LEU A 165 -8.34 -9.50 18.11
N LYS A 166 -9.48 -10.14 17.79
CA LYS A 166 -9.82 -10.53 16.42
C LYS A 166 -11.15 -9.95 15.97
N ASN A 167 -11.22 -9.50 14.71
CA ASN A 167 -12.47 -9.09 14.04
C ASN A 167 -13.25 -8.02 14.82
N GLN A 168 -12.55 -7.07 15.46
CA GLN A 168 -13.24 -5.96 16.10
C GLN A 168 -13.69 -4.95 15.06
N ILE A 169 -14.91 -4.48 15.18
CA ILE A 169 -15.44 -3.44 14.30
C ILE A 169 -14.94 -2.09 14.80
N ALA A 170 -14.13 -1.39 13.97
CA ALA A 170 -13.72 -0.03 14.25
C ALA A 170 -14.87 0.95 14.03
N PHE A 171 -15.61 0.78 12.94
CA PHE A 171 -16.90 1.45 12.67
C PHE A 171 -17.64 0.74 11.53
N SER A 172 -18.92 1.07 11.36
CA SER A 172 -19.81 0.49 10.36
C SER A 172 -20.40 1.57 9.46
N ASP A 173 -20.26 1.39 8.14
CA ASP A 173 -20.95 2.14 7.09
C ASP A 173 -20.78 1.38 5.75
N SER A 174 -21.43 1.86 4.69
CA SER A 174 -21.15 1.38 3.33
C SER A 174 -19.83 1.96 2.87
N LEU A 175 -18.78 1.12 2.76
CA LEU A 175 -17.42 1.56 2.46
C LEU A 175 -17.03 1.21 1.03
N THR A 176 -16.06 1.95 0.50
CA THR A 176 -15.36 1.59 -0.73
C THR A 176 -14.25 0.60 -0.39
N PHE A 177 -13.83 -0.22 -1.35
CA PHE A 177 -12.66 -1.04 -1.15
C PHE A 177 -11.38 -0.20 -1.05
N GLY A 178 -10.60 -0.50 -0.03
CA GLY A 178 -9.28 0.09 0.21
C GLY A 178 -9.20 0.85 1.52
N VAL A 179 -8.32 0.38 2.39
CA VAL A 179 -7.90 1.06 3.60
C VAL A 179 -6.46 1.53 3.41
N THR A 180 -6.14 2.73 3.84
CA THR A 180 -4.76 3.24 3.80
C THR A 180 -4.40 3.96 5.10
N ALA A 181 -3.11 4.17 5.35
CA ALA A 181 -2.67 4.79 6.59
C ALA A 181 -1.54 5.79 6.35
N CYS A 182 -1.46 6.79 7.23
CA CYS A 182 -0.39 7.77 7.29
C CYS A 182 0.04 8.01 8.74
N LYS A 183 1.33 8.25 8.97
CA LYS A 183 1.83 8.67 10.29
C LYS A 183 1.23 10.01 10.69
N HIS A 184 0.73 10.08 11.92
CA HIS A 184 0.36 11.34 12.56
C HIS A 184 1.57 12.28 12.67
N ALA A 185 1.35 13.60 12.71
CA ALA A 185 2.42 14.60 12.81
C ALA A 185 3.30 14.44 14.07
N ASN A 186 2.81 13.79 15.13
CA ASN A 186 3.62 13.46 16.30
C ASN A 186 4.66 12.35 16.07
N GLY A 187 4.66 11.70 14.90
CA GLY A 187 5.59 10.65 14.48
C GLY A 187 5.35 9.27 15.10
N ARG A 188 4.43 9.14 16.07
CA ARG A 188 4.12 7.90 16.79
C ARG A 188 2.83 7.25 16.32
N ASP A 189 1.75 8.02 16.31
CA ASP A 189 0.39 7.54 16.05
C ASP A 189 0.10 7.39 14.55
N TRP A 190 -1.05 6.80 14.21
CA TRP A 190 -1.43 6.54 12.83
C TRP A 190 -2.82 7.06 12.52
N TRP A 191 -2.95 7.77 11.40
CA TRP A 191 -4.22 7.98 10.73
C TRP A 191 -4.53 6.80 9.83
N ILE A 192 -5.75 6.29 9.90
CA ILE A 192 -6.32 5.31 8.99
C ILE A 192 -7.43 6.00 8.21
N ALA A 193 -7.40 5.94 6.88
CA ALA A 193 -8.38 6.57 6.01
C ALA A 193 -9.14 5.53 5.18
N VAL A 194 -10.47 5.71 5.10
CA VAL A 194 -11.38 4.94 4.25
C VAL A 194 -12.46 5.84 3.68
N LEU A 195 -12.93 5.53 2.48
CA LEU A 195 -13.94 6.30 1.78
C LEU A 195 -15.31 5.63 1.92
N LYS A 196 -16.35 6.44 2.09
CA LYS A 196 -17.74 5.96 2.05
C LYS A 196 -18.19 5.74 0.61
N ASP A 197 -18.83 4.61 0.37
CA ASP A 197 -19.40 4.31 -0.95
C ASP A 197 -20.57 5.25 -1.29
N SER A 198 -20.69 5.61 -2.56
CA SER A 198 -21.77 6.44 -3.12
C SER A 198 -21.99 7.76 -2.36
N SER A 199 -20.91 8.33 -1.83
CA SER A 199 -20.92 9.53 -1.00
C SER A 199 -19.68 10.40 -1.27
N ASP A 200 -19.68 11.61 -0.73
CA ASP A 200 -18.52 12.50 -0.68
C ASP A 200 -17.76 12.43 0.67
N ILE A 201 -18.05 11.42 1.47
CA ILE A 201 -17.51 11.28 2.82
C ILE A 201 -16.22 10.47 2.84
N ILE A 202 -15.22 10.98 3.54
CA ILE A 202 -14.04 10.24 3.97
C ILE A 202 -14.06 10.12 5.50
N TYR A 203 -13.69 8.95 6.00
CA TYR A 203 -13.47 8.68 7.41
C TYR A 203 -11.98 8.63 7.70
N THR A 204 -11.57 9.27 8.81
CA THR A 204 -10.24 9.13 9.39
C THR A 204 -10.35 8.64 10.82
N LEU A 205 -9.52 7.66 11.18
CA LEU A 205 -9.42 7.11 12.53
C LEU A 205 -8.01 7.33 13.05
N LEU A 206 -7.88 7.71 14.31
CA LEU A 206 -6.57 7.87 14.95
C LEU A 206 -6.27 6.65 15.84
N LEU A 207 -5.24 5.87 15.45
CA LEU A 207 -4.69 4.80 16.27
C LEU A 207 -3.60 5.37 17.20
N THR A 208 -3.82 5.23 18.51
CA THR A 208 -2.93 5.69 19.59
C THR A 208 -2.49 4.51 20.46
N PRO A 209 -1.61 4.69 21.45
CA PRO A 209 -1.29 3.64 22.44
C PRO A 209 -2.49 3.11 23.21
N SER A 210 -3.58 3.89 23.31
CA SER A 210 -4.82 3.50 23.97
C SER A 210 -5.81 2.81 23.02
N GLY A 211 -5.43 2.60 21.76
CA GLY A 211 -6.30 2.05 20.71
C GLY A 211 -6.86 3.13 19.79
N ILE A 212 -7.99 2.85 19.14
CA ILE A 212 -8.66 3.81 18.26
C ILE A 212 -9.31 4.90 19.09
N ALA A 213 -8.84 6.15 18.94
CA ALA A 213 -9.28 7.27 19.75
C ALA A 213 -10.57 7.91 19.21
N ASN A 214 -10.60 8.26 17.93
CA ASN A 214 -11.69 8.99 17.31
C ASN A 214 -11.94 8.49 15.88
N VAL A 215 -13.19 8.57 15.45
CA VAL A 215 -13.60 8.45 14.05
C VAL A 215 -14.09 9.80 13.61
N HIS A 216 -13.37 10.44 12.70
CA HIS A 216 -13.74 11.71 12.11
C HIS A 216 -14.39 11.47 10.74
N GLN A 217 -15.38 12.27 10.43
CA GLN A 217 -16.06 12.29 9.13
C GLN A 217 -15.86 13.66 8.51
N GLN A 218 -15.47 13.67 7.23
CA GLN A 218 -15.33 14.90 6.45
C GLN A 218 -16.00 14.76 5.09
N HIS A 219 -16.71 15.83 4.67
CA HIS A 219 -17.30 15.94 3.34
C HIS A 219 -16.26 16.51 2.36
N LEU A 220 -16.05 15.83 1.24
CA LEU A 220 -15.13 16.23 0.18
C LEU A 220 -15.83 16.97 -0.97
N GLY A 221 -17.14 17.24 -0.83
CA GLY A 221 -17.93 18.05 -1.73
C GLY A 221 -18.32 17.41 -3.07
N VAL A 222 -17.84 16.22 -3.37
CA VAL A 222 -18.15 15.51 -4.62
C VAL A 222 -18.45 14.04 -4.34
N PRO A 223 -19.67 13.57 -4.59
CA PRO A 223 -20.04 12.18 -4.37
C PRO A 223 -19.12 11.22 -5.13
N MET A 224 -18.76 10.13 -4.47
CA MET A 224 -17.93 9.05 -5.02
C MET A 224 -18.82 7.84 -5.27
N HIS A 225 -18.84 7.36 -6.50
CA HIS A 225 -19.33 6.01 -6.78
C HIS A 225 -18.13 5.11 -6.92
N THR A 226 -18.17 3.96 -6.30
CA THR A 226 -17.04 3.06 -6.31
C THR A 226 -17.26 1.88 -7.23
N SER A 227 -16.16 1.45 -7.79
CA SER A 227 -16.02 0.12 -8.34
C SER A 227 -14.89 -0.58 -7.58
N PHE A 228 -14.81 -1.88 -7.71
CA PHE A 228 -13.70 -2.71 -7.20
C PHE A 228 -12.30 -2.21 -7.62
N ALA A 229 -12.24 -1.26 -8.54
CA ALA A 229 -11.01 -0.73 -9.12
C ALA A 229 -10.55 0.60 -8.53
N SER A 230 -11.25 1.16 -7.52
CA SER A 230 -10.81 2.39 -6.85
C SER A 230 -9.51 2.16 -6.08
N ARG A 231 -8.66 3.17 -6.05
CA ARG A 231 -7.37 3.17 -5.34
C ARG A 231 -7.21 4.46 -4.57
N GLN A 232 -6.54 4.35 -3.44
CA GLN A 232 -6.22 5.48 -2.59
C GLN A 232 -4.83 5.32 -1.99
N ALA A 233 -4.11 6.42 -1.84
CA ALA A 233 -2.78 6.44 -1.26
C ALA A 233 -2.46 7.80 -0.63
N PHE A 234 -1.69 7.79 0.45
CA PHE A 234 -0.99 8.98 0.93
C PHE A 234 0.34 9.14 0.21
N SER A 235 0.78 10.38 0.01
CA SER A 235 2.15 10.65 -0.44
C SER A 235 3.17 10.21 0.62
N PRO A 236 4.40 9.85 0.24
CA PRO A 236 5.45 9.45 1.18
C PRO A 236 5.73 10.48 2.29
N ASP A 237 5.63 11.77 2.00
CA ASP A 237 5.76 12.85 2.98
C ASP A 237 4.51 13.06 3.85
N GLY A 238 3.41 12.38 3.50
CA GLY A 238 2.13 12.45 4.20
C GLY A 238 1.37 13.77 4.01
N THR A 239 1.79 14.65 3.11
CA THR A 239 1.15 15.95 2.90
C THR A 239 -0.02 15.90 1.92
N LYS A 240 -0.12 14.83 1.12
CA LYS A 240 -1.16 14.66 0.12
C LYS A 240 -1.83 13.30 0.22
N PHE A 241 -3.07 13.27 -0.22
CA PHE A 241 -3.86 12.07 -0.39
C PHE A 241 -4.44 12.06 -1.80
N ALA A 242 -4.32 10.94 -2.48
CA ALA A 242 -4.90 10.77 -3.80
C ALA A 242 -5.80 9.55 -3.84
N TYR A 243 -6.88 9.64 -4.59
CA TYR A 243 -7.76 8.50 -4.86
C TYR A 243 -8.33 8.55 -6.27
N THR A 244 -8.59 7.37 -6.82
CA THR A 244 -9.29 7.23 -8.10
C THR A 244 -10.71 6.81 -7.84
N LYS A 245 -11.62 7.38 -8.62
CA LYS A 245 -13.03 7.11 -8.61
C LYS A 245 -13.45 6.58 -9.97
N THR A 246 -14.31 5.59 -9.99
CA THR A 246 -15.00 5.16 -11.21
C THR A 246 -16.45 5.60 -11.12
N ILE A 247 -16.95 6.27 -12.15
CA ILE A 247 -18.35 6.65 -12.27
C ILE A 247 -18.97 5.75 -13.32
N ALA A 248 -19.97 4.96 -12.94
CA ALA A 248 -20.86 4.29 -13.90
C ALA A 248 -21.84 5.32 -14.45
N THR A 249 -21.92 5.46 -15.76
CA THR A 249 -22.80 6.49 -16.39
C THR A 249 -24.23 6.00 -16.57
N GLY A 250 -24.53 4.73 -16.30
CA GLY A 250 -25.87 4.14 -16.44
C GLY A 250 -26.32 3.86 -17.88
N VAL A 251 -25.45 4.03 -18.87
CA VAL A 251 -25.75 3.79 -20.30
C VAL A 251 -24.85 2.68 -20.82
N MET A 252 -25.42 1.56 -21.23
CA MET A 252 -24.65 0.42 -21.80
C MET A 252 -24.37 0.62 -23.30
N PRO A 253 -23.14 0.34 -23.81
CA PRO A 253 -21.91 0.04 -23.05
C PRO A 253 -21.42 1.28 -22.32
N GLU A 254 -21.24 1.13 -21.02
CA GLU A 254 -20.89 2.27 -20.17
C GLU A 254 -19.47 2.75 -20.42
N PRO A 255 -19.27 4.02 -20.81
CA PRO A 255 -17.99 4.64 -20.65
C PRO A 255 -17.78 4.86 -19.14
N TYR A 256 -16.86 4.10 -18.54
CA TYR A 256 -16.45 4.37 -17.16
C TYR A 256 -15.66 5.68 -17.12
N ILE A 257 -16.25 6.72 -16.53
CA ILE A 257 -15.53 7.96 -16.25
C ILE A 257 -14.73 7.73 -14.97
N ARG A 258 -13.44 7.96 -15.04
CA ARG A 258 -12.55 7.87 -13.87
C ARG A 258 -12.04 9.24 -13.54
N ASP A 259 -12.30 9.63 -12.31
CA ASP A 259 -11.75 10.85 -11.72
C ASP A 259 -10.56 10.49 -10.85
N LEU A 260 -9.51 11.28 -10.95
CA LEU A 260 -8.43 11.32 -10.00
C LEU A 260 -8.63 12.53 -9.10
N ARG A 261 -8.61 12.32 -7.80
CA ARG A 261 -8.67 13.37 -6.79
C ARG A 261 -7.35 13.42 -6.04
N ILE A 262 -6.87 14.63 -5.83
CA ILE A 262 -5.67 14.92 -5.05
C ILE A 262 -6.04 15.98 -4.04
N LEU A 263 -5.83 15.68 -2.78
CA LEU A 263 -6.17 16.53 -1.64
C LEU A 263 -4.91 16.81 -0.84
N ASP A 264 -4.79 17.98 -0.25
CA ASP A 264 -3.82 18.22 0.80
C ASP A 264 -4.30 17.57 2.10
N PHE A 265 -3.37 17.05 2.89
CA PHE A 265 -3.66 16.37 4.14
C PHE A 265 -2.83 16.97 5.27
N ASP A 266 -3.50 17.39 6.34
CA ASP A 266 -2.85 17.83 7.56
C ASP A 266 -2.68 16.64 8.52
N ARG A 267 -1.45 16.20 8.68
CA ARG A 267 -1.09 15.08 9.55
C ARG A 267 -1.34 15.32 11.03
N CYS A 268 -1.49 16.59 11.45
CA CYS A 268 -1.78 16.96 12.83
C CYS A 268 -3.26 16.80 13.15
N SER A 269 -4.12 17.37 12.34
CA SER A 269 -5.57 17.38 12.56
C SER A 269 -6.29 16.18 11.93
N GLY A 270 -5.67 15.51 10.95
CA GLY A 270 -6.32 14.47 10.15
C GLY A 270 -7.33 15.01 9.13
N GLN A 271 -7.26 16.29 8.81
CA GLN A 271 -8.18 16.97 7.90
C GLN A 271 -7.63 17.02 6.48
N PHE A 272 -8.53 16.94 5.52
CA PHE A 272 -8.24 17.12 4.10
C PHE A 272 -8.61 18.53 3.66
N SER A 273 -7.75 19.19 2.86
CA SER A 273 -8.08 20.44 2.21
C SER A 273 -8.69 20.19 0.84
N ILE A 274 -9.82 20.89 0.59
CA ILE A 274 -10.60 20.76 -0.65
C ILE A 274 -10.24 21.89 -1.64
N ASP A 275 -9.31 22.75 -1.28
CA ASP A 275 -8.99 24.01 -2.00
C ASP A 275 -8.37 23.78 -3.39
N THR A 276 -7.88 22.58 -3.67
CA THR A 276 -7.39 22.23 -5.00
C THR A 276 -8.55 21.75 -5.87
N PRO A 277 -8.76 22.35 -7.07
CA PRO A 277 -9.76 21.84 -8.00
C PRO A 277 -9.51 20.35 -8.29
N PRO A 278 -10.56 19.54 -8.34
CA PRO A 278 -10.38 18.13 -8.66
C PRO A 278 -9.74 17.97 -10.03
N VAL A 279 -8.72 17.13 -10.09
CA VAL A 279 -8.11 16.76 -11.37
C VAL A 279 -9.03 15.73 -12.03
N VAL A 280 -9.99 16.22 -12.82
CA VAL A 280 -10.95 15.36 -13.51
C VAL A 280 -10.34 14.85 -14.80
N PHE A 281 -10.24 13.53 -14.93
CA PHE A 281 -9.86 12.87 -16.18
C PHE A 281 -11.01 12.01 -16.68
N ASN A 282 -11.48 12.31 -17.87
CA ASN A 282 -12.25 11.36 -18.64
C ASN A 282 -11.27 10.31 -19.22
N LEU A 283 -11.05 9.24 -18.49
CA LEU A 283 -10.40 8.06 -19.03
C LEU A 283 -11.51 7.23 -19.70
N ASN A 284 -11.77 7.45 -20.96
CA ASN A 284 -12.70 6.67 -21.78
C ASN A 284 -12.17 5.24 -21.98
N ASP A 285 -12.09 4.46 -20.91
CA ASP A 285 -11.62 3.08 -20.96
C ASP A 285 -12.54 2.17 -20.18
N SER A 286 -13.04 1.17 -20.87
CA SER A 286 -13.93 0.12 -20.38
C SER A 286 -13.22 -0.99 -19.58
N PHE A 287 -12.01 -0.76 -19.00
CA PHE A 287 -11.25 -1.81 -18.33
C PHE A 287 -11.08 -1.57 -16.84
N PHE A 288 -11.21 -2.69 -16.08
CA PHE A 288 -10.92 -2.78 -14.65
C PHE A 288 -9.41 -2.64 -14.40
N GLY A 289 -9.04 -1.95 -13.33
CA GLY A 289 -7.67 -1.89 -12.83
C GLY A 289 -6.99 -0.55 -13.11
N VAL A 290 -7.04 0.36 -12.14
CA VAL A 290 -6.22 1.58 -12.10
C VAL A 290 -5.25 1.44 -10.95
N GLY A 291 -3.95 1.50 -11.26
CA GLY A 291 -2.91 1.69 -10.27
C GLY A 291 -2.81 3.16 -9.88
N LEU A 292 -2.37 3.41 -8.67
CA LEU A 292 -2.08 4.73 -8.14
C LEU A 292 -0.85 4.62 -7.23
N ALA A 293 0.18 5.41 -7.47
CA ALA A 293 1.32 5.54 -6.58
C ALA A 293 1.99 6.91 -6.71
N PHE A 294 2.45 7.45 -5.60
CA PHE A 294 3.34 8.61 -5.61
C PHE A 294 4.78 8.19 -5.86
N SER A 295 5.59 9.09 -6.41
CA SER A 295 7.05 8.98 -6.40
C SER A 295 7.61 9.10 -4.97
N ALA A 296 8.83 8.61 -4.72
CA ALA A 296 9.43 8.63 -3.39
C ALA A 296 9.60 10.05 -2.85
N ASN A 297 9.90 11.02 -3.71
CA ASN A 297 10.01 12.44 -3.36
C ASN A 297 8.65 13.18 -3.27
N SER A 298 7.52 12.47 -3.37
CA SER A 298 6.15 13.02 -3.32
C SER A 298 5.80 14.04 -4.41
N ARG A 299 6.68 14.25 -5.40
CA ARG A 299 6.46 15.23 -6.47
C ARG A 299 5.58 14.70 -7.59
N TYR A 300 5.79 13.44 -7.98
CA TYR A 300 5.05 12.87 -9.10
C TYR A 300 4.01 11.87 -8.63
N LEU A 301 2.87 11.87 -9.30
CA LEU A 301 1.82 10.89 -9.12
C LEU A 301 1.68 10.08 -10.40
N TYR A 302 1.69 8.76 -10.26
CA TYR A 302 1.52 7.82 -11.34
C TYR A 302 0.15 7.18 -11.29
N THR A 303 -0.47 7.03 -12.46
CA THR A 303 -1.68 6.23 -12.64
C THR A 303 -1.45 5.26 -13.78
N SER A 304 -2.02 4.06 -13.66
CA SER A 304 -2.01 3.08 -14.74
C SER A 304 -3.41 2.76 -15.22
N LYS A 305 -3.50 2.38 -16.46
CA LYS A 305 -4.56 1.62 -17.10
C LYS A 305 -3.89 0.48 -17.88
N PRO A 306 -4.62 -0.57 -18.32
CA PRO A 306 -3.96 -1.77 -18.86
C PRO A 306 -2.91 -1.51 -19.95
N TRP A 307 -3.08 -0.43 -20.72
CA TRP A 307 -2.24 -0.15 -21.88
C TRP A 307 -1.36 1.09 -21.74
N GLU A 308 -1.43 1.81 -20.61
CA GLU A 308 -0.73 3.09 -20.46
C GLU A 308 -0.39 3.35 -18.97
N ILE A 309 0.78 3.92 -18.72
CA ILE A 309 1.13 4.58 -17.46
C ILE A 309 1.22 6.08 -17.73
N SER A 310 0.52 6.87 -16.91
CA SER A 310 0.58 8.34 -16.94
C SER A 310 1.25 8.86 -15.68
N GLN A 311 2.01 9.96 -15.82
CA GLN A 311 2.65 10.72 -14.74
C GLN A 311 2.02 12.11 -14.65
N PHE A 312 1.86 12.63 -13.42
CA PHE A 312 1.44 13.99 -13.11
C PHE A 312 2.49 14.67 -12.25
N ASP A 313 2.81 15.93 -12.54
CA ASP A 313 3.67 16.77 -11.70
C ASP A 313 2.81 17.55 -10.70
N LEU A 314 2.92 17.22 -9.43
CA LEU A 314 2.13 17.85 -8.35
C LEU A 314 2.62 19.25 -7.99
N GLN A 315 3.76 19.67 -8.52
CA GLN A 315 4.27 21.04 -8.40
C GLN A 315 3.90 21.92 -9.60
N ALA A 316 3.24 21.36 -10.63
CA ALA A 316 2.80 22.14 -11.77
C ALA A 316 1.66 23.09 -11.37
N THR A 317 1.63 24.29 -11.93
CA THR A 317 0.55 25.27 -11.74
C THR A 317 -0.82 24.70 -12.13
N ASN A 318 -0.87 23.81 -13.12
CA ASN A 318 -2.03 23.04 -13.51
C ASN A 318 -1.66 21.56 -13.54
N ILE A 319 -1.98 20.85 -12.46
CA ILE A 319 -1.66 19.43 -12.32
C ILE A 319 -2.33 18.60 -13.42
N ALA A 320 -3.58 18.91 -13.78
CA ALA A 320 -4.30 18.19 -14.83
C ALA A 320 -3.59 18.31 -16.19
N ALA A 321 -3.13 19.51 -16.54
CA ALA A 321 -2.42 19.76 -17.78
C ALA A 321 -0.99 19.18 -17.79
N SER A 322 -0.43 18.84 -16.64
CA SER A 322 0.92 18.23 -16.54
C SER A 322 0.94 16.76 -16.90
N ARG A 323 -0.21 16.13 -17.12
CA ARG A 323 -0.31 14.71 -17.47
C ARG A 323 0.58 14.37 -18.66
N GLN A 324 1.42 13.36 -18.52
CA GLN A 324 2.23 12.78 -19.58
C GLN A 324 2.07 11.26 -19.59
N SER A 325 1.90 10.66 -20.77
CA SER A 325 2.03 9.22 -20.95
C SER A 325 3.51 8.86 -20.92
N VAL A 326 3.93 8.03 -19.97
CA VAL A 326 5.34 7.64 -19.79
C VAL A 326 5.63 6.21 -20.21
N ALA A 327 4.62 5.40 -20.44
CA ALA A 327 4.75 4.07 -21.03
C ALA A 327 3.47 3.63 -21.72
N TRP A 328 3.66 2.87 -22.79
CA TRP A 328 2.62 2.11 -23.48
C TRP A 328 2.98 0.63 -23.40
N TYR A 329 1.98 -0.25 -23.17
CA TYR A 329 2.18 -1.68 -23.14
C TYR A 329 2.69 -2.16 -24.50
N ASP A 330 3.75 -2.96 -24.52
CA ASP A 330 4.45 -3.41 -25.71
C ASP A 330 3.87 -4.65 -26.36
N PHE A 331 2.79 -5.23 -25.78
CA PHE A 331 2.12 -6.44 -26.22
C PHE A 331 3.02 -7.69 -26.29
N ASN A 332 4.18 -7.67 -25.62
CA ASN A 332 5.02 -8.84 -25.50
C ASN A 332 4.39 -9.85 -24.52
N THR A 333 4.18 -11.08 -24.99
CA THR A 333 3.53 -12.16 -24.23
C THR A 333 4.47 -13.27 -23.77
N THR A 334 5.77 -13.08 -23.89
CA THR A 334 6.78 -14.08 -23.48
C THR A 334 6.57 -14.53 -22.03
N TYR A 335 6.15 -13.64 -21.15
CA TYR A 335 5.93 -13.87 -19.72
C TYR A 335 4.45 -13.92 -19.34
N GLY A 336 3.56 -14.04 -20.31
CA GLY A 336 2.12 -13.82 -20.17
C GLY A 336 1.75 -12.36 -20.49
N ILE A 337 0.49 -11.98 -20.27
CA ILE A 337 0.04 -10.59 -20.47
C ILE A 337 0.48 -9.76 -19.26
N THR A 338 1.52 -8.96 -19.42
CA THR A 338 2.09 -8.10 -18.37
C THR A 338 1.60 -6.66 -18.49
N ASN A 339 0.35 -6.47 -18.88
CA ASN A 339 -0.27 -5.15 -18.92
C ASN A 339 -0.21 -4.44 -17.55
N PHE A 340 -0.45 -3.13 -17.53
CA PHE A 340 -0.30 -2.34 -16.32
C PHE A 340 -1.54 -2.40 -15.45
N ALA A 341 -1.36 -2.80 -14.18
CA ALA A 341 -2.44 -2.81 -13.18
C ALA A 341 -2.06 -1.97 -11.96
N TYR A 342 -1.73 -2.59 -10.84
CA TYR A 342 -1.48 -1.88 -9.60
C TYR A 342 -0.03 -1.45 -9.48
N LEU A 343 0.15 -0.30 -8.86
CA LEU A 343 1.43 0.36 -8.64
C LEU A 343 1.80 0.24 -7.16
N TYR A 344 3.02 -0.16 -6.87
CA TYR A 344 3.55 -0.30 -5.52
C TYR A 344 4.89 0.45 -5.40
N LEU A 345 4.91 1.53 -4.62
CA LEU A 345 6.15 2.20 -4.24
C LEU A 345 6.86 1.36 -3.17
N ALA A 346 8.00 0.80 -3.52
CA ALA A 346 8.77 -0.06 -2.66
C ALA A 346 9.82 0.71 -1.84
N ALA A 347 10.44 0.03 -0.84
CA ALA A 347 11.42 0.63 0.05
C ALA A 347 12.68 1.16 -0.67
N ASN A 348 12.98 0.68 -1.88
CA ASN A 348 14.08 1.17 -2.71
C ASN A 348 13.73 2.43 -3.54
N GLY A 349 12.59 3.05 -3.28
CA GLY A 349 12.13 4.24 -3.99
C GLY A 349 11.64 4.01 -5.41
N LYS A 350 11.59 2.75 -5.88
CA LYS A 350 11.10 2.38 -7.21
C LYS A 350 9.63 1.95 -7.15
N ILE A 351 8.92 2.04 -8.30
CA ILE A 351 7.52 1.62 -8.37
C ILE A 351 7.42 0.33 -9.19
N TYR A 352 6.92 -0.73 -8.57
CA TYR A 352 6.65 -2.02 -9.20
C TYR A 352 5.20 -2.08 -9.68
N VAL A 353 5.00 -2.60 -10.89
CA VAL A 353 3.70 -2.56 -11.57
C VAL A 353 3.26 -3.98 -11.86
N SER A 354 2.19 -4.43 -11.17
CA SER A 354 1.56 -5.73 -11.39
C SER A 354 0.69 -5.74 -12.66
N SER A 355 0.12 -6.90 -12.99
CA SER A 355 -0.74 -7.08 -14.16
C SER A 355 -2.17 -7.44 -13.76
N THR A 356 -3.13 -7.18 -14.65
CA THR A 356 -4.51 -7.69 -14.54
C THR A 356 -4.64 -9.14 -15.03
N SER A 357 -3.56 -9.77 -15.46
CA SER A 357 -3.53 -11.14 -15.97
C SER A 357 -2.46 -11.97 -15.26
N SER A 358 -2.54 -13.29 -15.45
CA SER A 358 -1.51 -14.22 -14.98
C SER A 358 -0.22 -14.05 -15.76
N THR A 359 0.86 -13.74 -15.05
CA THR A 359 2.18 -13.49 -15.66
C THR A 359 3.30 -13.99 -14.76
N THR A 360 4.49 -14.16 -15.31
CA THR A 360 5.72 -14.48 -14.57
C THR A 360 6.72 -13.31 -14.56
N ALA A 361 6.25 -12.10 -14.82
CA ALA A 361 7.10 -10.91 -14.76
C ALA A 361 6.34 -9.70 -14.20
N ILE A 362 7.07 -8.77 -13.59
CA ILE A 362 6.62 -7.49 -13.07
C ILE A 362 7.27 -6.37 -13.89
N ASN A 363 6.53 -5.32 -14.18
CA ASN A 363 7.08 -4.09 -14.77
C ASN A 363 7.62 -3.17 -13.67
N LEU A 364 8.50 -2.26 -14.03
CA LEU A 364 9.21 -1.37 -13.11
C LEU A 364 9.24 0.05 -13.64
N ILE A 365 8.92 1.03 -12.80
CA ILE A 365 9.31 2.42 -12.98
C ILE A 365 10.58 2.62 -12.15
N ASP A 366 11.73 2.72 -12.85
CA ASP A 366 13.05 2.64 -12.22
C ASP A 366 13.48 3.96 -11.57
N GLN A 367 13.07 5.09 -12.16
CA GLN A 367 13.41 6.44 -11.69
C GLN A 367 12.14 7.30 -11.47
N PRO A 368 11.25 6.91 -10.54
CA PRO A 368 9.93 7.55 -10.42
C PRO A 368 10.03 9.03 -9.99
N ASP A 369 11.15 9.47 -9.45
CA ASP A 369 11.39 10.88 -9.08
C ASP A 369 11.80 11.75 -10.27
N SER A 370 11.89 11.19 -11.48
CA SER A 370 12.26 11.89 -12.71
C SER A 370 11.05 12.22 -13.57
N ALA A 371 11.11 13.36 -14.28
CA ALA A 371 10.02 13.85 -15.12
C ALA A 371 9.89 13.09 -16.43
N GLY A 372 8.67 12.83 -16.86
CA GLY A 372 8.33 12.26 -18.15
C GLY A 372 9.03 10.93 -18.42
N MET A 373 9.53 10.73 -19.62
CA MET A 373 10.21 9.49 -20.03
C MET A 373 11.49 9.20 -19.26
N ALA A 374 12.07 10.19 -18.57
CA ALA A 374 13.24 9.99 -17.71
C ALA A 374 12.91 9.16 -16.45
N CYS A 375 11.61 8.93 -16.15
CA CYS A 375 11.21 8.00 -15.09
C CYS A 375 11.57 6.54 -15.41
N ASN A 376 11.94 6.23 -16.65
CA ASN A 376 12.50 4.96 -17.11
C ASN A 376 11.61 3.74 -16.78
N VAL A 377 10.53 3.58 -17.52
CA VAL A 377 9.64 2.42 -17.37
C VAL A 377 10.23 1.21 -18.10
N LEU A 378 10.52 0.17 -17.34
CA LEU A 378 11.10 -1.08 -17.83
C LEU A 378 10.02 -2.19 -17.77
N GLN A 379 9.55 -2.63 -18.93
CA GLN A 379 8.57 -3.71 -18.99
C GLN A 379 9.24 -5.08 -18.80
N HIS A 380 8.56 -6.03 -18.19
CA HIS A 380 9.01 -7.42 -17.95
C HIS A 380 10.35 -7.53 -17.18
N SER A 381 10.77 -6.50 -16.47
CA SER A 381 12.13 -6.38 -15.94
C SER A 381 12.42 -7.25 -14.73
N VAL A 382 11.38 -7.63 -13.95
CA VAL A 382 11.52 -8.48 -12.77
C VAL A 382 10.81 -9.80 -12.99
N GLN A 383 11.58 -10.88 -13.18
CA GLN A 383 11.02 -12.22 -13.39
C GLN A 383 10.68 -12.88 -12.05
N THR A 384 9.63 -13.67 -12.04
CA THR A 384 9.14 -14.42 -10.86
C THR A 384 9.13 -15.93 -11.14
N PRO A 385 9.45 -16.76 -10.14
CA PRO A 385 9.51 -18.21 -10.30
C PRO A 385 8.14 -18.89 -10.36
N CYS A 386 7.06 -18.12 -10.26
CA CYS A 386 5.68 -18.60 -10.29
C CYS A 386 4.78 -17.55 -10.92
N TYR A 387 3.55 -17.93 -11.24
CA TYR A 387 2.54 -16.97 -11.69
C TYR A 387 2.19 -15.97 -10.60
N ILE A 388 2.09 -14.72 -11.00
CA ILE A 388 1.55 -13.61 -10.22
C ILE A 388 0.30 -13.06 -10.92
N TYR A 389 -0.52 -12.34 -10.18
CA TYR A 389 -1.72 -11.66 -10.69
C TYR A 389 -1.74 -10.23 -10.13
N ALA A 390 -2.88 -9.66 -9.96
CA ALA A 390 -3.12 -8.32 -9.45
C ALA A 390 -2.77 -8.14 -7.94
N SER A 391 -1.88 -8.95 -7.40
CA SER A 391 -1.45 -8.85 -5.99
C SER A 391 -0.71 -7.54 -5.76
N HIS A 392 -1.11 -6.83 -4.70
CA HIS A 392 -0.56 -5.55 -4.32
C HIS A 392 -0.49 -5.46 -2.80
N VAL A 393 0.71 -5.22 -2.28
CA VAL A 393 0.91 -4.98 -0.87
C VAL A 393 0.61 -3.52 -0.56
N ASN A 394 -0.02 -3.27 0.58
CA ASN A 394 -0.38 -1.95 1.05
C ASN A 394 0.54 -1.55 2.22
N HIS A 395 1.70 -1.03 1.89
CA HIS A 395 2.66 -0.53 2.87
C HIS A 395 2.61 1.00 2.92
N PRO A 396 2.21 1.60 4.04
CA PRO A 396 2.37 3.04 4.24
C PRO A 396 3.84 3.39 4.47
N ASN A 397 4.19 4.67 4.46
CA ASN A 397 5.52 5.09 4.90
C ASN A 397 5.65 4.92 6.44
N TYR A 398 6.20 3.79 6.85
CA TYR A 398 6.41 3.46 8.28
C TYR A 398 7.42 4.40 8.97
N TYR A 399 8.28 5.06 8.21
CA TYR A 399 9.43 5.85 8.68
C TYR A 399 9.19 7.36 8.64
N LEU A 400 8.00 7.75 8.22
CA LEU A 400 7.64 9.16 8.25
C LEU A 400 7.73 9.68 9.69
N GLY A 401 8.67 10.60 9.91
CA GLY A 401 8.96 11.19 11.21
C GLY A 401 7.87 12.15 11.69
N CYS A 402 8.12 12.75 12.86
CA CYS A 402 7.27 13.83 13.32
C CYS A 402 7.45 15.09 12.44
N ASP A 403 6.40 15.88 12.38
CA ASP A 403 6.43 17.18 11.71
C ASP A 403 6.86 18.27 12.69
N THR A 404 8.12 18.65 12.61
CA THR A 404 8.70 19.68 13.48
C THR A 404 8.24 21.11 13.17
N THR A 405 7.53 21.31 12.06
CA THR A 405 6.96 22.61 11.68
C THR A 405 5.63 22.88 12.39
N GLN A 406 4.97 21.83 12.91
CA GLN A 406 3.69 21.90 13.59
C GLN A 406 3.87 22.10 15.10
N THR A 407 3.57 23.30 15.59
CA THR A 407 3.66 23.59 17.03
C THR A 407 2.51 23.00 17.86
N THR A 408 1.39 22.73 17.22
CA THR A 408 0.17 22.15 17.84
C THR A 408 0.23 20.64 18.03
N CYS A 409 1.15 19.97 17.34
CA CYS A 409 1.37 18.53 17.41
C CYS A 409 2.81 18.24 17.84
N PRO A 410 3.13 18.25 19.13
CA PRO A 410 4.49 18.01 19.59
C PRO A 410 4.97 16.62 19.20
N CYS A 411 6.24 16.52 18.83
CA CYS A 411 6.91 15.25 18.60
C CYS A 411 6.89 14.38 19.85
N LEU A 412 6.38 13.15 19.71
CA LEU A 412 6.32 12.18 20.82
C LEU A 412 7.39 11.08 20.70
N ILE A 413 8.22 11.15 19.65
CA ILE A 413 9.35 10.23 19.48
C ILE A 413 10.56 10.85 20.20
N THR A 414 10.95 10.26 21.33
CA THR A 414 12.20 10.59 22.01
C THR A 414 13.26 9.59 21.57
N GLY A 415 14.27 10.04 20.83
CA GLY A 415 15.49 9.26 20.59
C GLY A 415 15.70 8.66 19.20
N ILE A 416 14.90 8.98 18.21
CA ILE A 416 15.22 8.67 16.81
C ILE A 416 15.72 9.96 16.16
N ASN A 417 17.02 10.02 15.88
CA ASN A 417 17.59 11.09 15.06
C ASN A 417 16.83 11.14 13.73
N ASN A 418 16.27 12.30 13.40
CA ASN A 418 15.68 12.59 12.10
C ASN A 418 16.66 12.20 11.00
N VAL A 419 16.46 11.06 10.39
CA VAL A 419 17.12 10.74 9.13
C VAL A 419 16.38 11.55 8.08
N LYS A 420 16.97 12.69 7.69
CA LYS A 420 16.53 13.38 6.47
C LYS A 420 16.73 12.39 5.31
N GLN A 421 15.62 12.08 4.65
CA GLN A 421 15.62 11.40 3.35
C GLN A 421 16.31 12.27 2.28
#